data_925008408d8508af26947814dcde161f
#
_entry.id   925008408d8508af26947814dcde161f
#
_cell.length_a   1.000
_cell.length_b   1.000
_cell.length_c   1.000
_cell.angle_alpha   90.00
_cell.angle_beta   90.00
_cell.angle_gamma   90.00
#
_symmetry.space_group_name_H-M   'P 1'
#
loop_
_entity.id
_entity.type
_entity.pdbx_description
1 polymer ?
#
loop_
_entity_poly.entity_id
_entity_poly.type
_entity_poly.pdbx_seq_one_letter_code
_entity_poly.pdbx_strand_id
1 'polypeptide(L)'
;GVTLPFVSYGGSSVISSMMMIAIVQGVAAKNTGENTGEQAVRSPRMVVGSLILVLIISAYYIYELASFDESILDCTYNRRLSKMQEQTIRGSIYAATGEELAASVVSVSGKTERIYTYGRLFSHVVGYTYGEGAGLEGVLNYQLSRSGDTFDNKLHAELTNQKYRGNSVVTTLDYDMQSAAYDALGNNKGAVVVMD
;
A
#
# COMPACT_ATOMS: atom_id res chain seq x y z
N GLY A 1 -21.79 -2.93 10.15
CA GLY A 1 -21.62 -1.57 10.64
C GLY A 1 -22.33 -0.58 9.75
N VAL A 2 -23.10 0.35 10.32
CA VAL A 2 -23.77 1.43 9.58
C VAL A 2 -22.71 2.45 9.19
N THR A 3 -22.55 2.71 7.89
CA THR A 3 -21.64 3.74 7.38
C THR A 3 -22.24 5.11 7.65
N LEU A 4 -21.62 5.89 8.53
CA LEU A 4 -22.00 7.28 8.77
C LEU A 4 -21.58 8.13 7.56
N PRO A 5 -22.50 8.96 6.99
CA PRO A 5 -22.14 9.88 5.92
C PRO A 5 -21.06 10.85 6.42
N PHE A 6 -20.04 11.13 5.60
CA PHE A 6 -18.86 11.97 5.88
C PHE A 6 -17.83 11.42 6.88
N VAL A 7 -18.13 10.36 7.64
CA VAL A 7 -17.22 9.79 8.66
C VAL A 7 -16.66 8.44 8.22
N SER A 8 -17.33 7.75 7.30
CA SER A 8 -16.84 6.45 6.82
C SER A 8 -15.79 6.64 5.72
N TYR A 9 -14.70 5.93 5.84
CA TYR A 9 -13.49 5.96 5.01
C TYR A 9 -13.69 5.40 3.58
N GLY A 10 -14.81 5.68 2.96
CA GLY A 10 -15.12 5.25 1.60
C GLY A 10 -15.29 6.44 0.66
N GLY A 11 -14.41 6.61 -0.34
CA GLY A 11 -14.55 7.67 -1.35
C GLY A 11 -15.94 7.72 -2.00
N SER A 12 -16.58 6.56 -2.17
CA SER A 12 -17.96 6.45 -2.67
C SER A 12 -19.00 7.06 -1.72
N SER A 13 -18.84 6.96 -0.38
CA SER A 13 -19.78 7.54 0.58
C SER A 13 -19.70 9.06 0.60
N VAL A 14 -18.51 9.63 0.44
CA VAL A 14 -18.31 11.08 0.33
C VAL A 14 -18.94 11.64 -0.95
N ILE A 15 -18.71 10.98 -2.08
CA ILE A 15 -19.32 11.37 -3.37
C ILE A 15 -20.84 11.29 -3.31
N SER A 16 -21.40 10.20 -2.77
CA SER A 16 -22.84 10.03 -2.61
C SER A 16 -23.45 11.11 -1.71
N SER A 17 -22.80 11.45 -0.60
CA SER A 17 -23.24 12.47 0.33
C SER A 17 -23.20 13.86 -0.30
N MET A 18 -22.17 14.19 -1.06
CA MET A 18 -22.08 15.45 -1.81
C MET A 18 -23.13 15.56 -2.90
N MET A 19 -23.41 14.46 -3.60
CA MET A 19 -24.46 14.42 -4.62
C MET A 19 -25.84 14.64 -4.00
N MET A 20 -26.10 14.07 -2.83
CA MET A 20 -27.35 14.24 -2.10
C MET A 20 -27.54 15.69 -1.63
N ILE A 21 -26.49 16.34 -1.12
CA ILE A 21 -26.52 17.75 -0.74
C ILE A 21 -26.79 18.65 -1.96
N ALA A 22 -26.16 18.37 -3.10
CA ALA A 22 -26.39 19.13 -4.33
C ALA A 22 -27.85 19.02 -4.82
N ILE A 23 -28.45 17.84 -4.75
CA ILE A 23 -29.86 17.60 -5.09
C ILE A 23 -30.78 18.38 -4.13
N VAL A 24 -30.55 18.26 -2.82
CA VAL A 24 -31.35 18.98 -1.80
C VAL A 24 -31.27 20.51 -2.00
N GLN A 25 -30.08 21.03 -2.27
CA GLN A 25 -29.91 22.45 -2.59
C GLN A 25 -30.62 22.85 -3.87
N GLY A 26 -30.59 22.00 -4.89
CA GLY A 26 -31.31 22.23 -6.16
C GLY A 26 -32.84 22.29 -5.97
N VAL A 27 -33.39 21.35 -5.20
CA VAL A 27 -34.84 21.33 -4.88
C VAL A 27 -35.24 22.51 -4.00
N ALA A 28 -34.46 22.85 -2.97
CA ALA A 28 -34.72 24.03 -2.13
C ALA A 28 -34.70 25.34 -2.91
N ALA A 29 -33.78 25.48 -3.88
CA ALA A 29 -33.72 26.65 -4.74
C ALA A 29 -34.94 26.78 -5.65
N LYS A 30 -35.48 25.64 -6.14
CA LYS A 30 -36.69 25.61 -6.96
C LYS A 30 -37.93 25.99 -6.15
N ASN A 31 -38.10 25.44 -4.96
CA ASN A 31 -39.26 25.75 -4.09
C ASN A 31 -39.29 27.21 -3.59
N THR A 32 -38.12 27.83 -3.41
CA THR A 32 -38.05 29.25 -2.99
C THR A 32 -38.41 30.19 -4.14
N GLY A 33 -38.13 29.78 -5.41
CA GLY A 33 -38.46 30.56 -6.60
C GLY A 33 -39.96 30.58 -6.95
N GLU A 34 -40.70 29.55 -6.50
CA GLU A 34 -42.14 29.41 -6.82
C GLU A 34 -43.04 30.24 -5.86
N ASN A 35 -42.56 30.60 -4.65
CA ASN A 35 -43.32 31.32 -3.65
C ASN A 35 -43.07 32.83 -3.61
N THR A 36 -42.05 33.32 -4.26
CA THR A 36 -41.74 34.75 -4.37
C THR A 36 -41.54 35.05 -5.85
N GLY A 37 -42.45 35.75 -6.47
CA GLY A 37 -42.42 36.14 -7.89
C GLY A 37 -41.19 36.99 -8.31
N GLU A 38 -40.17 37.05 -7.51
CA GLU A 38 -38.82 37.49 -7.80
C GLU A 38 -37.92 36.27 -8.01
N GLN A 39 -37.45 36.12 -9.22
CA GLN A 39 -36.33 35.22 -9.53
C GLN A 39 -35.16 35.68 -8.65
N ALA A 40 -34.98 35.02 -7.51
CA ALA A 40 -33.74 35.08 -6.76
C ALA A 40 -32.65 34.47 -7.62
N VAL A 41 -32.13 35.23 -8.57
CA VAL A 41 -30.91 34.93 -9.32
C VAL A 41 -29.81 34.88 -8.26
N ARG A 42 -29.64 33.71 -7.66
CA ARG A 42 -28.44 33.43 -6.85
C ARG A 42 -27.25 33.82 -7.73
N SER A 43 -26.58 34.89 -7.32
CA SER A 43 -25.47 35.43 -8.09
C SER A 43 -24.55 34.26 -8.48
N PRO A 44 -24.17 34.09 -9.76
CA PRO A 44 -23.32 32.98 -10.21
C PRO A 44 -22.03 32.87 -9.39
N ARG A 45 -21.67 33.97 -8.71
CA ARG A 45 -20.54 34.05 -7.76
C ARG A 45 -20.69 33.13 -6.54
N MET A 46 -21.89 32.93 -5.99
CA MET A 46 -22.13 32.02 -4.85
C MET A 46 -22.01 30.55 -5.29
N VAL A 47 -22.53 30.21 -6.48
CA VAL A 47 -22.41 28.84 -7.04
C VAL A 47 -20.96 28.52 -7.33
N VAL A 48 -20.23 29.45 -7.96
CA VAL A 48 -18.80 29.29 -8.24
C VAL A 48 -18.00 29.20 -6.94
N GLY A 49 -18.30 29.99 -5.93
CA GLY A 49 -17.64 29.95 -4.63
C GLY A 49 -17.83 28.62 -3.90
N SER A 50 -19.05 28.06 -3.92
CA SER A 50 -19.30 26.73 -3.32
C SER A 50 -18.57 25.61 -4.06
N LEU A 51 -18.44 25.68 -5.37
CA LEU A 51 -17.75 24.71 -6.19
C LEU A 51 -16.23 24.75 -5.95
N ILE A 52 -15.66 25.95 -5.81
CA ILE A 52 -14.25 26.14 -5.44
C ILE A 52 -13.97 25.58 -4.04
N LEU A 53 -14.87 25.82 -3.07
CA LEU A 53 -14.73 25.30 -1.71
C LEU A 53 -14.70 23.75 -1.71
N VAL A 54 -15.60 23.13 -2.46
CA VAL A 54 -15.64 21.65 -2.61
C VAL A 54 -14.34 21.12 -3.23
N LEU A 55 -13.81 21.79 -4.24
CA LEU A 55 -12.53 21.43 -4.86
C LEU A 55 -11.37 21.56 -3.87
N ILE A 56 -11.31 22.61 -3.07
CA ILE A 56 -10.27 22.79 -2.04
C ILE A 56 -10.33 21.68 -1.00
N ILE A 57 -11.52 21.37 -0.49
CA ILE A 57 -11.73 20.30 0.47
C ILE A 57 -11.33 18.94 -0.14
N SER A 58 -11.72 18.68 -1.37
CA SER A 58 -11.34 17.44 -2.09
C SER A 58 -9.82 17.32 -2.28
N ALA A 59 -9.17 18.41 -2.67
CA ALA A 59 -7.71 18.45 -2.82
C ALA A 59 -6.99 18.23 -1.49
N TYR A 60 -7.49 18.81 -0.40
CA TYR A 60 -6.96 18.60 0.95
C TYR A 60 -7.06 17.10 1.35
N TYR A 61 -8.22 16.47 1.13
CA TYR A 61 -8.39 15.05 1.42
C TYR A 61 -7.50 14.15 0.55
N ILE A 62 -7.28 14.50 -0.71
CA ILE A 62 -6.36 13.76 -1.58
C ILE A 62 -4.92 13.91 -1.09
N TYR A 63 -4.53 15.09 -0.64
CA TYR A 63 -3.22 15.36 -0.06
C TYR A 63 -3.01 14.56 1.24
N GLU A 64 -3.96 14.58 2.15
CA GLU A 64 -3.95 13.77 3.38
C GLU A 64 -3.82 12.27 3.06
N LEU A 65 -4.59 11.79 2.08
CA LEU A 65 -4.54 10.39 1.65
C LEU A 65 -3.19 9.99 1.03
N ALA A 66 -2.55 10.93 0.32
CA ALA A 66 -1.23 10.74 -0.28
C ALA A 66 -0.09 10.83 0.76
N SER A 67 -0.30 11.58 1.84
CA SER A 67 0.65 11.77 2.95
C SER A 67 0.50 10.71 4.04
N PHE A 68 -0.34 9.69 3.83
CA PHE A 68 -0.58 8.64 4.82
C PHE A 68 0.72 7.89 5.12
N ASP A 69 1.08 7.93 6.39
CA ASP A 69 2.30 7.36 6.94
C ASP A 69 2.36 5.84 6.71
N GLU A 70 3.51 5.33 6.25
CA GLU A 70 3.74 3.90 5.99
C GLU A 70 3.46 3.01 7.22
N SER A 71 3.60 3.58 8.43
CA SER A 71 3.37 2.88 9.69
C SER A 71 1.95 2.32 9.89
N ILE A 72 0.94 2.97 9.29
CA ILE A 72 -0.46 2.51 9.37
C ILE A 72 -0.75 1.38 8.38
N LEU A 73 0.03 1.31 7.31
CA LEU A 73 -0.12 0.26 6.29
C LEU A 73 0.50 -1.07 6.74
N ASP A 74 1.47 -1.03 7.64
CA ASP A 74 2.15 -2.22 8.22
C ASP A 74 1.34 -2.91 9.32
N CYS A 75 0.15 -2.42 9.64
CA CYS A 75 -0.69 -3.04 10.64
C CYS A 75 -1.19 -4.41 10.16
N THR A 76 -0.92 -5.46 10.93
CA THR A 76 -1.26 -6.88 10.66
C THR A 76 -2.75 -7.10 10.32
N TYR A 77 -3.61 -6.20 10.75
CA TYR A 77 -5.06 -6.25 10.51
C TYR A 77 -5.51 -5.57 9.19
N ASN A 78 -4.56 -5.07 8.40
CA ASN A 78 -4.89 -4.32 7.19
C ASN A 78 -5.20 -5.25 6.00
N ARG A 79 -6.48 -5.47 5.73
CA ARG A 79 -6.97 -6.24 4.57
C ARG A 79 -6.44 -5.74 3.21
N ARG A 80 -5.98 -4.50 3.14
CA ARG A 80 -5.38 -3.94 1.90
C ARG A 80 -4.03 -4.58 1.62
N LEU A 81 -3.23 -4.81 2.66
CA LEU A 81 -1.93 -5.47 2.53
C LEU A 81 -2.09 -6.90 2.00
N SER A 82 -3.05 -7.66 2.51
CA SER A 82 -3.35 -9.02 2.03
C SER A 82 -3.73 -9.03 0.55
N LYS A 83 -4.57 -8.09 0.11
CA LYS A 83 -4.92 -7.95 -1.32
C LYS A 83 -3.73 -7.55 -2.19
N MET A 84 -2.87 -6.65 -1.71
CA MET A 84 -1.64 -6.30 -2.43
C MET A 84 -0.71 -7.51 -2.56
N GLN A 85 -0.59 -8.32 -1.52
CA GLN A 85 0.23 -9.55 -1.54
C GLN A 85 -0.29 -10.59 -2.54
N GLU A 86 -1.60 -10.71 -2.69
CA GLU A 86 -2.22 -11.62 -3.68
C GLU A 86 -1.96 -11.16 -5.13
N GLN A 87 -1.94 -9.86 -5.37
CA GLN A 87 -1.78 -9.25 -6.69
C GLN A 87 -0.31 -9.00 -7.07
N THR A 88 0.60 -9.09 -6.11
CA THR A 88 2.01 -8.74 -6.31
C THR A 88 2.91 -9.96 -6.17
N ILE A 89 3.85 -10.10 -7.11
CA ILE A 89 4.99 -11.01 -6.96
C ILE A 89 5.98 -10.30 -6.04
N ARG A 90 6.14 -10.82 -4.82
CA ARG A 90 6.98 -10.23 -3.78
C ARG A 90 8.41 -10.00 -4.28
N GLY A 91 8.97 -8.82 -4.03
CA GLY A 91 10.31 -8.43 -4.45
C GLY A 91 11.41 -9.28 -3.82
N SER A 92 12.59 -9.27 -4.42
CA SER A 92 13.75 -10.03 -3.96
C SER A 92 14.51 -9.26 -2.87
N ILE A 93 15.20 -10.01 -2.00
CA ILE A 93 16.12 -9.49 -0.99
C ILE A 93 17.54 -9.86 -1.41
N TYR A 94 18.40 -8.87 -1.53
CA TYR A 94 19.81 -9.04 -1.94
C TYR A 94 20.76 -8.72 -0.77
N ALA A 95 21.88 -9.43 -0.73
CA ALA A 95 23.03 -9.07 0.09
C ALA A 95 23.74 -7.81 -0.46
N ALA A 96 24.65 -7.23 0.30
CA ALA A 96 25.47 -6.09 -0.13
C ALA A 96 26.33 -6.42 -1.36
N THR A 97 26.78 -7.64 -1.46
CA THR A 97 27.60 -8.21 -2.52
C THR A 97 26.81 -8.62 -3.76
N GLY A 98 25.47 -8.55 -3.70
CA GLY A 98 24.56 -8.80 -4.81
C GLY A 98 23.94 -10.18 -4.87
N GLU A 99 24.27 -11.07 -3.93
CA GLU A 99 23.65 -12.39 -3.85
C GLU A 99 22.17 -12.29 -3.48
N GLU A 100 21.34 -13.09 -4.14
CA GLU A 100 19.92 -13.15 -3.90
C GLU A 100 19.61 -14.05 -2.69
N LEU A 101 19.28 -13.43 -1.57
CA LEU A 101 18.99 -14.12 -0.30
C LEU A 101 17.58 -14.72 -0.30
N ALA A 102 16.62 -14.00 -0.85
CA ALA A 102 15.23 -14.44 -1.00
C ALA A 102 14.65 -13.97 -2.31
N ALA A 103 14.04 -14.89 -3.06
CA ALA A 103 13.41 -14.63 -4.35
C ALA A 103 11.98 -15.16 -4.41
N SER A 104 11.17 -14.61 -5.29
CA SER A 104 9.85 -15.15 -5.61
C SER A 104 9.83 -15.69 -7.02
N VAL A 105 9.49 -16.97 -7.16
CA VAL A 105 9.36 -17.65 -8.45
C VAL A 105 7.89 -17.95 -8.71
N VAL A 106 7.44 -17.67 -9.92
CA VAL A 106 6.09 -18.02 -10.37
C VAL A 106 6.14 -19.39 -11.02
N SER A 107 5.45 -20.36 -10.41
CA SER A 107 5.31 -21.69 -10.97
C SER A 107 4.47 -21.67 -12.26
N VAL A 108 4.61 -22.68 -13.09
CA VAL A 108 3.81 -22.88 -14.32
C VAL A 108 2.30 -22.87 -14.03
N SER A 109 1.91 -23.22 -12.81
CA SER A 109 0.52 -23.16 -12.33
C SER A 109 0.04 -21.75 -11.93
N GLY A 110 0.87 -20.70 -12.09
CA GLY A 110 0.55 -19.32 -11.69
C GLY A 110 0.66 -19.05 -10.18
N LYS A 111 1.07 -20.06 -9.38
CA LYS A 111 1.30 -19.90 -7.94
C LYS A 111 2.68 -19.31 -7.71
N THR A 112 2.76 -18.28 -6.86
CA THR A 112 4.03 -17.69 -6.45
C THR A 112 4.58 -18.45 -5.26
N GLU A 113 5.84 -18.89 -5.36
CA GLU A 113 6.57 -19.57 -4.29
C GLU A 113 7.77 -18.73 -3.87
N ARG A 114 8.03 -18.65 -2.56
CA ARG A 114 9.16 -17.92 -2.00
C ARG A 114 10.32 -18.88 -1.79
N ILE A 115 11.46 -18.59 -2.40
CA ILE A 115 12.68 -19.40 -2.33
C ILE A 115 13.72 -18.63 -1.51
N TYR A 116 14.33 -19.34 -0.56
CA TYR A 116 15.44 -18.84 0.27
C TYR A 116 16.71 -19.56 -0.18
N THR A 117 17.54 -18.88 -0.95
CA THR A 117 18.69 -19.47 -1.65
C THR A 117 19.70 -20.10 -0.69
N TYR A 118 19.96 -19.42 0.42
CA TYR A 118 20.98 -19.85 1.39
C TYR A 118 20.39 -20.45 2.68
N GLY A 119 19.09 -20.74 2.70
CA GLY A 119 18.42 -21.49 3.75
C GLY A 119 18.80 -21.07 5.16
N ARG A 120 19.49 -21.97 5.90
CA ARG A 120 19.81 -21.76 7.32
C ARG A 120 20.78 -20.62 7.59
N LEU A 121 21.63 -20.27 6.64
CA LEU A 121 22.69 -19.29 6.82
C LEU A 121 22.15 -17.90 7.18
N PHE A 122 21.06 -17.49 6.54
CA PHE A 122 20.43 -16.19 6.73
C PHE A 122 19.06 -16.26 7.42
N SER A 123 18.62 -17.44 7.85
CA SER A 123 17.26 -17.64 8.37
C SER A 123 16.90 -16.72 9.55
N HIS A 124 17.85 -16.40 10.41
CA HIS A 124 17.62 -15.52 11.55
C HIS A 124 17.40 -14.06 11.18
N VAL A 125 18.05 -13.60 10.11
CA VAL A 125 17.99 -12.21 9.67
C VAL A 125 16.90 -12.02 8.61
N VAL A 126 16.91 -12.86 7.57
CA VAL A 126 15.92 -12.79 6.49
C VAL A 126 14.53 -13.18 6.99
N GLY A 127 14.45 -14.22 7.82
CA GLY A 127 13.20 -14.70 8.38
C GLY A 127 12.35 -15.48 7.39
N TYR A 128 11.04 -15.38 7.50
CA TYR A 128 10.07 -16.10 6.69
C TYR A 128 8.79 -15.29 6.47
N THR A 129 8.01 -15.64 5.44
CA THR A 129 6.79 -14.92 5.04
C THR A 129 5.49 -15.51 5.59
N TYR A 130 5.54 -16.66 6.27
CA TYR A 130 4.34 -17.34 6.74
C TYR A 130 3.75 -16.66 7.98
N GLY A 131 2.42 -16.52 8.04
CA GLY A 131 1.74 -15.85 9.14
C GLY A 131 2.02 -14.34 9.17
N GLU A 132 2.46 -13.83 10.32
CA GLU A 132 2.83 -12.43 10.49
C GLU A 132 4.20 -12.10 9.89
N GLY A 133 4.93 -13.14 9.47
CA GLY A 133 6.31 -13.01 9.00
C GLY A 133 7.31 -12.73 10.13
N ALA A 134 8.58 -12.95 9.85
CA ALA A 134 9.66 -12.67 10.81
C ALA A 134 10.89 -12.13 10.08
N GLY A 135 11.80 -11.50 10.84
CA GLY A 135 13.03 -10.93 10.31
C GLY A 135 12.77 -9.81 9.30
N LEU A 136 13.66 -9.67 8.32
CA LEU A 136 13.53 -8.69 7.24
C LEU A 136 12.26 -8.88 6.41
N GLU A 137 11.82 -10.13 6.23
CA GLU A 137 10.56 -10.44 5.53
C GLU A 137 9.36 -9.82 6.25
N GLY A 138 9.32 -9.85 7.57
CA GLY A 138 8.26 -9.21 8.35
C GLY A 138 8.35 -7.70 8.33
N VAL A 139 9.53 -7.14 8.65
CA VAL A 139 9.75 -5.69 8.75
C VAL A 139 9.55 -4.99 7.40
N LEU A 140 10.03 -5.59 6.31
CA LEU A 140 9.94 -5.03 4.97
C LEU A 140 8.73 -5.53 4.17
N ASN A 141 7.75 -6.12 4.85
CA ASN A 141 6.59 -6.74 4.21
C ASN A 141 5.86 -5.79 3.27
N TYR A 142 5.63 -4.57 3.70
CA TYR A 142 4.98 -3.55 2.87
C TYR A 142 5.83 -3.17 1.65
N GLN A 143 7.13 -2.93 1.84
CA GLN A 143 8.03 -2.53 0.76
C GLN A 143 8.19 -3.62 -0.30
N LEU A 144 8.36 -4.88 0.14
CA LEU A 144 8.48 -6.04 -0.75
C LEU A 144 7.18 -6.35 -1.50
N SER A 145 6.03 -5.94 -0.98
CA SER A 145 4.71 -6.13 -1.60
C SER A 145 4.27 -4.92 -2.42
N ARG A 146 4.88 -3.74 -2.24
CA ARG A 146 4.57 -2.54 -2.99
C ARG A 146 5.28 -2.55 -4.34
N SER A 147 4.53 -2.36 -5.41
CA SER A 147 5.12 -2.11 -6.72
C SER A 147 5.55 -0.65 -6.84
N GLY A 148 6.82 -0.44 -7.19
CA GLY A 148 7.37 0.87 -7.57
C GLY A 148 6.99 1.32 -8.98
N ASP A 149 6.20 0.52 -9.70
CA ASP A 149 5.83 0.80 -11.09
C ASP A 149 5.02 2.08 -11.22
N THR A 150 5.22 2.75 -12.36
CA THR A 150 4.46 3.93 -12.77
C THR A 150 2.98 3.58 -12.91
N PHE A 151 2.11 4.57 -12.72
CA PHE A 151 0.66 4.40 -12.84
C PHE A 151 0.23 3.70 -14.14
N ASP A 152 0.94 4.00 -15.23
CA ASP A 152 0.67 3.42 -16.55
C ASP A 152 0.91 1.90 -16.58
N ASN A 153 2.01 1.44 -15.98
CA ASN A 153 2.33 0.01 -15.85
C ASN A 153 1.33 -0.72 -14.96
N LYS A 154 0.87 -0.06 -13.89
CA LYS A 154 -0.17 -0.61 -13.00
C LYS A 154 -1.49 -0.78 -13.74
N LEU A 155 -1.91 0.24 -14.49
CA LEU A 155 -3.13 0.18 -15.29
C LEU A 155 -3.04 -0.93 -16.34
N HIS A 156 -1.89 -1.07 -17.00
CA HIS A 156 -1.66 -2.11 -18.00
C HIS A 156 -1.70 -3.52 -17.41
N ALA A 157 -1.09 -3.72 -16.24
CA ALA A 157 -1.11 -4.99 -15.52
C ALA A 157 -2.54 -5.35 -15.05
N GLU A 158 -3.32 -4.37 -14.61
CA GLU A 158 -4.71 -4.57 -14.21
C GLU A 158 -5.61 -4.95 -15.40
N LEU A 159 -5.40 -4.32 -16.55
CA LEU A 159 -6.11 -4.65 -17.79
C LEU A 159 -5.73 -6.04 -18.36
N THR A 160 -4.49 -6.46 -18.17
CA THR A 160 -3.97 -7.76 -18.65
C THR A 160 -4.06 -8.88 -17.60
N ASN A 161 -4.59 -8.59 -16.42
CA ASN A 161 -4.68 -9.51 -15.27
C ASN A 161 -3.33 -10.15 -14.89
N GLN A 162 -2.24 -9.36 -15.03
CA GLN A 162 -0.89 -9.76 -14.65
C GLN A 162 -0.59 -9.29 -13.23
N LYS A 163 0.22 -10.08 -12.52
CA LYS A 163 0.68 -9.70 -11.17
C LYS A 163 1.77 -8.63 -11.29
N TYR A 164 1.71 -7.65 -10.40
CA TYR A 164 2.76 -6.65 -10.24
C TYR A 164 4.03 -7.28 -9.66
N ARG A 165 5.18 -6.64 -9.90
CA ARG A 165 6.43 -7.00 -9.23
C ARG A 165 6.68 -6.05 -8.08
N GLY A 166 6.88 -6.57 -6.87
CA GLY A 166 7.23 -5.81 -5.69
C GLY A 166 8.64 -5.24 -5.76
N ASN A 167 8.92 -4.23 -4.94
CA ASN A 167 10.24 -3.63 -4.86
C ASN A 167 11.25 -4.60 -4.29
N SER A 168 12.43 -4.66 -4.89
CA SER A 168 13.56 -5.41 -4.35
C SER A 168 14.33 -4.55 -3.34
N VAL A 169 14.88 -5.20 -2.33
CA VAL A 169 15.63 -4.55 -1.26
C VAL A 169 17.07 -5.08 -1.26
N VAL A 170 18.03 -4.17 -1.20
CA VAL A 170 19.44 -4.49 -0.99
C VAL A 170 19.76 -4.26 0.47
N THR A 171 20.31 -5.26 1.12
CA THR A 171 20.72 -5.19 2.53
C THR A 171 22.22 -4.89 2.65
N THR A 172 22.66 -4.57 3.84
CA THR A 172 24.09 -4.42 4.17
C THR A 172 24.75 -5.73 4.61
N LEU A 173 24.04 -6.86 4.48
CA LEU A 173 24.56 -8.18 4.85
C LEU A 173 25.64 -8.61 3.88
N ASP A 174 26.75 -9.08 4.42
CA ASP A 174 27.87 -9.64 3.67
C ASP A 174 27.79 -11.17 3.73
N TYR A 175 27.83 -11.81 2.56
CA TYR A 175 27.72 -13.26 2.45
C TYR A 175 28.94 -13.98 3.03
N ASP A 176 30.15 -13.50 2.72
CA ASP A 176 31.37 -14.16 3.12
C ASP A 176 31.57 -14.10 4.65
N MET A 177 31.27 -12.92 5.21
CA MET A 177 31.32 -12.70 6.66
C MET A 177 30.30 -13.58 7.39
N GLN A 178 29.08 -13.66 6.89
CA GLN A 178 28.04 -14.51 7.47
C GLN A 178 28.39 -16.00 7.36
N SER A 179 28.95 -16.44 6.24
CA SER A 179 29.39 -17.82 6.02
C SER A 179 30.52 -18.18 6.99
N ALA A 180 31.53 -17.34 7.11
CA ALA A 180 32.63 -17.55 8.06
C ALA A 180 32.13 -17.63 9.51
N ALA A 181 31.21 -16.78 9.90
CA ALA A 181 30.61 -16.79 11.24
C ALA A 181 29.79 -18.07 11.48
N TYR A 182 29.05 -18.53 10.50
CA TYR A 182 28.27 -19.77 10.57
C TYR A 182 29.18 -20.99 10.71
N ASP A 183 30.25 -21.06 9.92
CA ASP A 183 31.22 -22.15 9.95
C ASP A 183 32.00 -22.17 11.29
N ALA A 184 32.35 -21.00 11.82
CA ALA A 184 33.01 -20.89 13.13
C ALA A 184 32.11 -21.36 14.29
N LEU A 185 30.78 -21.12 14.20
CA LEU A 185 29.83 -21.63 15.18
C LEU A 185 29.67 -23.15 15.11
N GLY A 186 29.68 -23.71 13.90
CA GLY A 186 29.53 -25.13 13.62
C GLY A 186 28.27 -25.71 14.27
N ASN A 187 28.44 -26.79 15.03
CA ASN A 187 27.33 -27.46 15.73
C ASN A 187 27.11 -26.95 17.16
N ASN A 188 27.81 -25.90 17.56
CA ASN A 188 27.66 -25.34 18.91
C ASN A 188 26.38 -24.48 19.00
N LYS A 189 25.79 -24.50 20.19
CA LYS A 189 24.68 -23.58 20.52
C LYS A 189 25.27 -22.25 21.00
N GLY A 190 25.03 -21.18 20.27
CA GLY A 190 25.58 -19.86 20.63
C GLY A 190 25.19 -18.80 19.61
N ALA A 191 25.79 -17.63 19.76
CA ALA A 191 25.71 -16.54 18.82
C ALA A 191 27.11 -16.02 18.50
N VAL A 192 27.31 -15.56 17.28
CA VAL A 192 28.54 -14.89 16.84
C VAL A 192 28.21 -13.43 16.61
N VAL A 193 29.03 -12.55 17.19
CA VAL A 193 28.93 -11.09 17.01
C VAL A 193 30.25 -10.63 16.39
N VAL A 194 30.17 -9.96 15.28
CA VAL A 194 31.31 -9.35 14.60
C VAL A 194 31.19 -7.84 14.81
N MET A 195 32.25 -7.23 15.33
CA MET A 195 32.31 -5.80 15.61
C MET A 195 33.58 -5.25 14.99
N ASP A 196 33.49 -4.02 14.45
CA ASP A 196 34.60 -3.25 13.94
C ASP A 196 35.23 -2.41 15.05
#